data_2552ca3986c040ac7e5fd3c44659b3ec
#
_entry.id   2552ca3986c040ac7e5fd3c44659b3ec
#
_cell.length_a   1.000
_cell.length_b   1.000
_cell.length_c   1.000
_cell.angle_alpha   90.00
_cell.angle_beta   90.00
_cell.angle_gamma   90.00
#
_symmetry.space_group_name_H-M   'P 1'
#
loop_
_entity.id
_entity.type
_entity.pdbx_description
1 polymer ?
#
loop_
_entity_poly.entity_id
_entity_poly.type
_entity_poly.pdbx_seq_one_letter_code
_entity_poly.pdbx_strand_id
1 'polypeptide(L)'
;RILFVTEPPEIKKYPRSYLGQFGTVVSPYDLRGVERRSMVISNPCLSWHYGVERSSGRNISKFSNLNELRAFPMPEKTGLISVVCSTKTATSAQRARLALVSMLKERLGDALHVYGREFNPVDDKMSAIAPYKYHVVLENNYLDNFWTEKLSDAWLGWALPLYLGAPNLG
;
A
#
# COMPACT_ATOMS: atom_id res chain seq x y z
N ARG A 1 3.50 11.03 -23.92
CA ARG A 1 3.23 9.81 -23.14
C ARG A 1 3.92 9.92 -21.79
N ILE A 2 3.23 9.54 -20.71
CA ILE A 2 3.75 9.52 -19.34
C ILE A 2 3.75 8.07 -18.85
N LEU A 3 4.83 7.62 -18.23
CA LEU A 3 4.92 6.34 -17.54
C LEU A 3 4.95 6.59 -16.03
N PHE A 4 4.10 5.92 -15.28
CA PHE A 4 4.19 5.82 -13.83
C PHE A 4 4.81 4.47 -13.45
N VAL A 5 5.90 4.51 -12.70
CA VAL A 5 6.58 3.31 -12.20
C VAL A 5 6.00 2.96 -10.83
N THR A 6 5.30 1.84 -10.78
CA THR A 6 4.51 1.42 -9.60
C THR A 6 5.12 0.25 -8.84
N GLU A 7 6.15 -0.40 -9.41
CA GLU A 7 6.79 -1.56 -8.81
C GLU A 7 8.25 -1.27 -8.47
N PRO A 8 8.78 -1.81 -7.38
CA PRO A 8 10.18 -1.65 -7.03
C PRO A 8 11.09 -2.42 -8.00
N PRO A 9 12.40 -2.07 -8.10
CA PRO A 9 13.32 -2.66 -9.05
C PRO A 9 13.60 -4.16 -8.80
N GLU A 10 13.31 -4.66 -7.61
CA GLU A 10 13.37 -6.09 -7.28
C GLU A 10 12.26 -6.90 -7.96
N ILE A 11 11.11 -6.28 -8.21
CA ILE A 11 9.94 -6.92 -8.81
C ILE A 11 9.92 -6.70 -10.32
N LYS A 12 10.24 -5.48 -10.79
CA LYS A 12 10.15 -5.14 -12.20
C LYS A 12 11.31 -4.27 -12.67
N LYS A 13 11.98 -4.72 -13.72
CA LYS A 13 13.03 -3.98 -14.41
C LYS A 13 12.50 -3.45 -15.74
N TYR A 14 12.84 -2.22 -16.06
CA TYR A 14 12.42 -1.55 -17.30
C TYR A 14 13.62 -1.39 -18.24
N PRO A 15 13.62 -2.03 -19.43
CA PRO A 15 14.67 -1.83 -20.42
C PRO A 15 14.71 -0.38 -20.92
N ARG A 16 15.91 0.12 -21.26
CA ARG A 16 16.08 1.50 -21.80
C ARG A 16 15.22 1.76 -23.03
N SER A 17 15.11 0.78 -23.94
CA SER A 17 14.28 0.87 -25.14
C SER A 17 12.79 1.05 -24.82
N TYR A 18 12.32 0.48 -23.72
CA TYR A 18 10.94 0.69 -23.23
C TYR A 18 10.78 2.08 -22.63
N LEU A 19 11.69 2.49 -21.75
CA LEU A 19 11.66 3.80 -21.09
C LEU A 19 11.73 4.96 -22.10
N GLY A 20 12.52 4.82 -23.15
CA GLY A 20 12.68 5.84 -24.23
C GLY A 20 11.41 6.12 -25.05
N GLN A 21 10.35 5.32 -24.89
CA GLN A 21 9.05 5.56 -25.55
C GLN A 21 8.20 6.63 -24.86
N PHE A 22 8.61 7.09 -23.67
CA PHE A 22 7.86 8.03 -22.84
C PHE A 22 8.60 9.39 -22.78
N GLY A 23 7.85 10.46 -22.93
CA GLY A 23 8.38 11.83 -22.78
C GLY A 23 8.58 12.23 -21.32
N THR A 24 7.86 11.58 -20.40
CA THR A 24 7.99 11.77 -18.95
C THR A 24 7.88 10.44 -18.23
N VAL A 25 8.75 10.21 -17.26
CA VAL A 25 8.72 9.04 -16.39
C VAL A 25 8.61 9.53 -14.95
N VAL A 26 7.53 9.13 -14.26
CA VAL A 26 7.31 9.37 -12.83
C VAL A 26 7.74 8.11 -12.09
N SER A 27 8.70 8.23 -11.20
CA SER A 27 9.28 7.09 -10.49
C SER A 27 9.64 7.48 -9.04
N PRO A 28 9.48 6.57 -8.07
CA PRO A 28 9.96 6.80 -6.71
C PRO A 28 11.49 6.73 -6.58
N TYR A 29 12.18 6.18 -7.55
CA TYR A 29 13.63 6.02 -7.56
C TYR A 29 14.24 6.35 -8.92
N ASP A 30 15.54 6.62 -8.92
CA ASP A 30 16.29 6.93 -10.14
C ASP A 30 16.35 5.71 -11.08
N LEU A 31 15.95 5.91 -12.31
CA LEU A 31 15.98 4.90 -13.37
C LEU A 31 17.16 5.18 -14.31
N ARG A 32 18.15 4.30 -14.28
CA ARG A 32 19.31 4.39 -15.17
C ARG A 32 18.87 4.35 -16.64
N GLY A 33 19.23 5.39 -17.39
CA GLY A 33 18.94 5.51 -18.82
C GLY A 33 17.72 6.34 -19.18
N VAL A 34 17.07 6.97 -18.21
CA VAL A 34 16.13 8.07 -18.41
C VAL A 34 16.90 9.38 -18.27
N GLU A 35 16.71 10.31 -19.21
CA GLU A 35 17.29 11.65 -19.10
C GLU A 35 16.64 12.37 -17.90
N ARG A 36 17.44 13.04 -17.06
CA ARG A 36 16.95 13.74 -15.86
C ARG A 36 15.82 14.73 -16.15
N ARG A 37 15.86 15.43 -17.29
CA ARG A 37 14.79 16.35 -17.71
C ARG A 37 13.45 15.69 -17.97
N SER A 38 13.46 14.38 -18.23
CA SER A 38 12.26 13.58 -18.51
C SER A 38 11.83 12.77 -17.30
N MET A 39 12.52 12.88 -16.15
CA MET A 39 12.23 12.12 -14.94
C MET A 39 11.69 13.02 -13.83
N VAL A 40 10.60 12.58 -13.22
CA VAL A 40 10.00 13.18 -12.03
C VAL A 40 10.11 12.18 -10.89
N ILE A 41 10.85 12.54 -9.84
CA ILE A 41 10.91 11.72 -8.62
C ILE A 41 9.69 12.02 -7.78
N SER A 42 8.87 10.99 -7.55
CA SER A 42 7.63 11.07 -6.77
C SER A 42 7.22 9.67 -6.31
N ASN A 43 6.22 9.58 -5.44
CA ASN A 43 5.63 8.29 -5.07
C ASN A 43 4.99 7.59 -6.30
N PRO A 44 4.66 6.28 -6.20
CA PRO A 44 4.06 5.52 -7.30
C PRO A 44 2.70 6.00 -7.79
N CYS A 45 2.06 6.97 -7.13
CA CYS A 45 0.75 7.53 -7.48
C CYS A 45 -0.36 6.46 -7.57
N LEU A 46 -0.31 5.44 -6.71
CA LEU A 46 -1.33 4.40 -6.67
C LEU A 46 -2.61 4.94 -6.02
N SER A 47 -3.74 4.60 -6.63
CA SER A 47 -5.05 4.92 -6.06
C SER A 47 -5.32 4.06 -4.82
N TRP A 48 -6.16 4.57 -3.91
CA TRP A 48 -6.61 3.84 -2.71
C TRP A 48 -7.36 2.55 -3.06
N HIS A 49 -7.33 1.61 -2.14
CA HIS A 49 -8.12 0.37 -2.18
C HIS A 49 -9.18 0.30 -1.08
N TYR A 50 -9.27 1.29 -0.22
CA TYR A 50 -10.30 1.43 0.80
C TYR A 50 -11.68 1.58 0.15
N GLY A 51 -12.62 0.71 0.52
CA GLY A 51 -13.95 0.66 -0.11
C GLY A 51 -13.96 0.09 -1.52
N VAL A 52 -12.90 -0.63 -1.93
CA VAL A 52 -12.85 -1.33 -3.22
C VAL A 52 -12.98 -2.82 -2.99
N GLU A 53 -14.14 -3.36 -3.33
CA GLU A 53 -14.41 -4.79 -3.30
C GLU A 53 -13.75 -5.47 -4.51
N ARG A 54 -13.07 -6.58 -4.24
CA ARG A 54 -12.44 -7.43 -5.26
C ARG A 54 -13.21 -8.73 -5.40
N SER A 55 -14.28 -8.70 -6.15
CA SER A 55 -15.13 -9.86 -6.39
C SER A 55 -15.13 -10.24 -7.87
N SER A 56 -15.05 -11.55 -8.15
CA SER A 56 -15.22 -12.14 -9.49
C SER A 56 -14.33 -11.50 -10.58
N GLY A 57 -13.09 -11.13 -10.23
CA GLY A 57 -12.13 -10.52 -11.16
C GLY A 57 -12.42 -9.05 -11.52
N ARG A 58 -13.36 -8.42 -10.84
CA ARG A 58 -13.69 -6.99 -10.97
C ARG A 58 -13.38 -6.25 -9.69
N ASN A 59 -12.95 -4.99 -9.82
CA ASN A 59 -12.84 -4.06 -8.72
C ASN A 59 -14.10 -3.17 -8.73
N ILE A 60 -14.89 -3.26 -7.67
CA ILE A 60 -16.12 -2.46 -7.52
C ILE A 60 -15.86 -1.47 -6.38
N SER A 61 -15.82 -0.18 -6.69
CA SER A 61 -15.67 0.86 -5.67
C SER A 61 -17.02 1.20 -5.05
N LYS A 62 -17.05 1.32 -3.73
CA LYS A 62 -18.20 1.83 -2.97
C LYS A 62 -18.36 3.35 -3.12
N PHE A 63 -17.31 4.04 -3.54
CA PHE A 63 -17.27 5.48 -3.70
C PHE A 63 -17.01 5.83 -5.16
N SER A 64 -17.87 6.65 -5.75
CA SER A 64 -17.73 7.08 -7.15
C SER A 64 -16.64 8.13 -7.33
N ASN A 65 -16.33 8.87 -6.27
CA ASN A 65 -15.35 9.95 -6.28
C ASN A 65 -14.83 10.29 -4.87
N LEU A 66 -13.80 11.14 -4.81
CA LEU A 66 -13.17 11.55 -3.56
C LEU A 66 -14.11 12.34 -2.62
N ASN A 67 -15.08 13.07 -3.16
CA ASN A 67 -16.00 13.87 -2.32
C ASN A 67 -16.95 12.97 -1.54
N GLU A 68 -17.45 11.90 -2.14
CA GLU A 68 -18.25 10.89 -1.44
C GLU A 68 -17.44 10.22 -0.33
N LEU A 69 -16.18 9.88 -0.61
CA LEU A 69 -15.28 9.30 0.38
C LEU A 69 -15.01 10.25 1.55
N ARG A 70 -14.81 11.56 1.27
CA ARG A 70 -14.61 12.60 2.30
C ARG A 70 -15.86 12.86 3.14
N ALA A 71 -17.04 12.72 2.55
CA ALA A 71 -18.30 12.88 3.24
C ALA A 71 -18.69 11.64 4.07
N PHE A 72 -17.97 10.54 3.90
CA PHE A 72 -18.24 9.32 4.65
C PHE A 72 -17.92 9.53 6.15
N PRO A 73 -18.85 9.18 7.05
CA PRO A 73 -18.66 9.44 8.46
C PRO A 73 -17.53 8.60 9.05
N MET A 74 -16.92 9.11 10.12
CA MET A 74 -15.93 8.34 10.88
C MET A 74 -16.57 7.04 11.39
N PRO A 75 -15.99 5.88 11.09
CA PRO A 75 -16.52 4.59 11.54
C PRO A 75 -16.32 4.40 13.05
N GLU A 76 -17.22 3.66 13.68
CA GLU A 76 -17.05 3.23 15.07
C GLU A 76 -15.78 2.38 15.21
N LYS A 77 -15.00 2.62 16.27
CA LYS A 77 -13.74 1.94 16.56
C LYS A 77 -13.95 0.86 17.62
N THR A 78 -14.22 -0.36 17.20
CA THR A 78 -14.47 -1.50 18.07
C THR A 78 -13.22 -2.34 18.34
N GLY A 79 -12.19 -2.23 17.50
CA GLY A 79 -10.91 -2.92 17.63
C GLY A 79 -9.73 -1.99 17.93
N LEU A 80 -8.65 -2.54 18.48
CA LEU A 80 -7.46 -1.75 18.80
C LEU A 80 -6.55 -1.60 17.58
N ILE A 81 -6.04 -2.69 17.04
CA ILE A 81 -5.01 -2.67 16.01
C ILE A 81 -5.24 -3.74 14.96
N SER A 82 -5.02 -3.41 13.70
CA SER A 82 -5.11 -4.34 12.58
C SER A 82 -3.91 -4.25 11.64
N VAL A 83 -3.71 -5.29 10.85
CA VAL A 83 -2.76 -5.33 9.75
C VAL A 83 -3.34 -6.13 8.59
N VAL A 84 -3.11 -5.67 7.36
CA VAL A 84 -3.38 -6.45 6.14
C VAL A 84 -2.05 -6.94 5.59
N CYS A 85 -1.86 -8.26 5.57
CA CYS A 85 -0.63 -8.88 5.12
C CYS A 85 -0.91 -10.07 4.20
N SER A 86 -0.03 -10.31 3.23
CA SER A 86 -0.01 -11.54 2.43
C SER A 86 1.17 -12.41 2.81
N THR A 87 1.07 -13.71 2.55
CA THR A 87 2.14 -14.69 2.80
C THR A 87 3.25 -14.72 1.73
N LYS A 88 3.26 -13.74 0.81
CA LYS A 88 4.31 -13.63 -0.21
C LYS A 88 5.69 -13.44 0.42
N THR A 89 6.69 -14.17 -0.11
CA THR A 89 8.07 -14.22 0.41
C THR A 89 9.14 -14.05 -0.68
N ALA A 90 8.76 -13.56 -1.86
CA ALA A 90 9.68 -13.46 -3.00
C ALA A 90 10.83 -12.47 -2.74
N THR A 91 10.57 -11.36 -2.05
CA THR A 91 11.59 -10.36 -1.72
C THR A 91 12.02 -10.42 -0.25
N SER A 92 13.17 -9.82 0.07
CA SER A 92 13.65 -9.69 1.46
C SER A 92 12.67 -8.90 2.31
N ALA A 93 12.12 -7.81 1.78
CA ALA A 93 11.14 -6.97 2.47
C ALA A 93 9.83 -7.74 2.75
N GLN A 94 9.37 -8.60 1.83
CA GLN A 94 8.20 -9.44 2.06
C GLN A 94 8.42 -10.44 3.20
N ARG A 95 9.61 -11.07 3.27
CA ARG A 95 9.97 -11.97 4.39
C ARG A 95 10.06 -11.24 5.73
N ALA A 96 10.73 -10.08 5.75
CA ALA A 96 10.85 -9.25 6.96
C ALA A 96 9.47 -8.80 7.47
N ARG A 97 8.56 -8.42 6.56
CA ARG A 97 7.18 -8.07 6.89
C ARG A 97 6.44 -9.22 7.58
N LEU A 98 6.52 -10.44 7.05
CA LEU A 98 5.89 -11.60 7.66
C LEU A 98 6.46 -11.90 9.05
N ALA A 99 7.78 -11.86 9.20
CA ALA A 99 8.44 -12.05 10.50
C ALA A 99 7.99 -11.00 11.52
N LEU A 100 7.87 -9.73 11.11
CA LEU A 100 7.37 -8.65 11.96
C LEU A 100 5.92 -8.89 12.38
N VAL A 101 5.04 -9.26 11.45
CA VAL A 101 3.62 -9.55 11.77
C VAL A 101 3.51 -10.71 12.75
N SER A 102 4.29 -11.78 12.57
CA SER A 102 4.31 -12.92 13.49
C SER A 102 4.76 -12.51 14.89
N MET A 103 5.85 -11.73 14.98
CA MET A 103 6.36 -11.21 16.27
C MET A 103 5.33 -10.28 16.95
N LEU A 104 4.68 -9.41 16.19
CA LEU A 104 3.63 -8.52 16.73
C LEU A 104 2.43 -9.33 17.22
N LYS A 105 2.00 -10.36 16.50
CA LYS A 105 0.88 -11.22 16.91
C LYS A 105 1.22 -11.99 18.17
N GLU A 106 2.43 -12.51 18.30
CA GLU A 106 2.91 -13.18 19.52
C GLU A 106 2.87 -12.24 20.74
N ARG A 107 3.29 -10.97 20.56
CA ARG A 107 3.37 -10.01 21.68
C ARG A 107 2.04 -9.35 22.03
N LEU A 108 1.18 -9.09 21.05
CA LEU A 108 -0.07 -8.35 21.23
C LEU A 108 -1.29 -9.27 21.36
N GLY A 109 -1.15 -10.56 21.07
CA GLY A 109 -2.24 -11.53 21.21
C GLY A 109 -3.49 -11.09 20.44
N ASP A 110 -4.62 -11.10 21.14
CA ASP A 110 -5.92 -10.75 20.55
C ASP A 110 -6.12 -9.26 20.27
N ALA A 111 -5.25 -8.41 20.79
CA ALA A 111 -5.28 -6.98 20.45
C ALA A 111 -4.90 -6.69 18.98
N LEU A 112 -4.14 -7.58 18.33
CA LEU A 112 -3.79 -7.47 16.91
C LEU A 112 -4.64 -8.44 16.07
N HIS A 113 -5.42 -7.89 15.14
CA HIS A 113 -6.12 -8.66 14.12
C HIS A 113 -5.34 -8.63 12.80
N VAL A 114 -5.02 -9.83 12.29
CA VAL A 114 -4.27 -10.02 11.04
C VAL A 114 -5.24 -10.43 9.95
N TYR A 115 -5.28 -9.64 8.87
CA TYR A 115 -6.10 -9.86 7.69
C TYR A 115 -5.25 -10.19 6.47
N GLY A 116 -5.83 -10.88 5.50
CA GLY A 116 -5.22 -11.29 4.27
C GLY A 116 -5.78 -12.65 3.83
N ARG A 117 -5.51 -13.02 2.57
CA ARG A 117 -6.12 -14.21 1.97
C ARG A 117 -5.86 -15.50 2.79
N GLU A 118 -4.66 -15.64 3.33
CA GLU A 118 -4.21 -16.82 4.07
C GLU A 118 -4.33 -16.66 5.60
N PHE A 119 -4.89 -15.52 6.05
CA PHE A 119 -5.22 -15.24 7.46
C PHE A 119 -6.74 -15.13 7.62
N ASN A 120 -7.24 -13.94 7.90
CA ASN A 120 -8.66 -13.64 7.86
C ASN A 120 -8.96 -12.94 6.53
N PRO A 121 -9.53 -13.64 5.53
CA PRO A 121 -9.77 -13.05 4.22
C PRO A 121 -10.82 -11.94 4.30
N VAL A 122 -10.64 -10.91 3.51
CA VAL A 122 -11.60 -9.81 3.32
C VAL A 122 -11.68 -9.46 1.85
N ASP A 123 -12.88 -9.19 1.37
CA ASP A 123 -13.11 -8.77 -0.01
C ASP A 123 -12.77 -7.29 -0.21
N ASP A 124 -12.88 -6.49 0.86
CA ASP A 124 -12.60 -5.07 0.89
C ASP A 124 -11.76 -4.72 2.12
N LYS A 125 -10.67 -3.98 1.91
CA LYS A 125 -9.80 -3.50 2.98
C LYS A 125 -10.51 -2.62 4.02
N MET A 126 -11.61 -1.98 3.65
CA MET A 126 -12.43 -1.19 4.57
C MET A 126 -12.80 -2.01 5.82
N SER A 127 -13.20 -3.27 5.66
CA SER A 127 -13.57 -4.16 6.77
C SER A 127 -12.39 -4.47 7.70
N ALA A 128 -11.16 -4.43 7.18
CA ALA A 128 -9.94 -4.68 7.95
C ALA A 128 -9.35 -3.42 8.60
N ILE A 129 -9.80 -2.22 8.22
CA ILE A 129 -9.22 -0.95 8.67
C ILE A 129 -10.22 -0.13 9.48
N ALA A 130 -11.44 0.06 8.96
CA ALA A 130 -12.42 0.98 9.54
C ALA A 130 -12.74 0.73 11.02
N PRO A 131 -12.88 -0.51 11.50
CA PRO A 131 -13.19 -0.77 12.90
C PRO A 131 -12.04 -0.53 13.88
N TYR A 132 -10.81 -0.24 13.41
CA TYR A 132 -9.60 -0.21 14.24
C TYR A 132 -9.10 1.19 14.50
N LYS A 133 -8.59 1.43 15.72
CA LYS A 133 -7.93 2.69 16.12
C LYS A 133 -6.58 2.86 15.41
N TYR A 134 -5.83 1.78 15.27
CA TYR A 134 -4.50 1.73 14.66
C TYR A 134 -4.49 0.74 13.49
N HIS A 135 -3.73 1.05 12.46
CA HIS A 135 -3.47 0.13 11.35
C HIS A 135 -1.97 0.04 11.08
N VAL A 136 -1.42 -1.18 11.13
CA VAL A 136 -0.01 -1.40 10.79
C VAL A 136 0.14 -1.39 9.27
N VAL A 137 0.84 -0.42 8.77
CA VAL A 137 1.11 -0.19 7.35
C VAL A 137 2.52 -0.65 7.02
N LEU A 138 2.63 -1.77 6.30
CA LEU A 138 3.92 -2.37 5.93
C LEU A 138 4.08 -2.35 4.41
N GLU A 139 5.04 -1.58 3.93
CA GLU A 139 5.34 -1.55 2.50
C GLU A 139 6.10 -2.80 2.03
N ASN A 140 6.10 -3.02 0.72
CA ASN A 140 6.79 -4.16 0.09
C ASN A 140 8.28 -3.93 -0.10
N ASN A 141 8.78 -2.73 0.20
CA ASN A 141 10.18 -2.34 0.16
C ASN A 141 10.42 -1.09 1.00
N TYR A 142 11.70 -0.70 1.17
CA TYR A 142 12.13 0.44 1.98
C TYR A 142 12.93 1.45 1.15
N LEU A 143 12.43 1.77 -0.04
CA LEU A 143 13.02 2.79 -0.92
C LEU A 143 12.44 4.18 -0.59
N ASP A 144 13.26 5.20 -0.76
CA ASP A 144 12.81 6.59 -0.67
C ASP A 144 11.66 6.85 -1.64
N ASN A 145 10.71 7.67 -1.22
CA ASN A 145 9.48 8.03 -1.95
C ASN A 145 8.55 6.83 -2.29
N PHE A 146 8.90 5.59 -1.92
CA PHE A 146 8.08 4.43 -2.24
C PHE A 146 7.07 4.15 -1.13
N TRP A 147 6.02 4.93 -1.08
CA TRP A 147 4.82 4.65 -0.29
C TRP A 147 3.63 4.44 -1.23
N THR A 148 2.70 3.61 -0.83
CA THR A 148 1.63 3.12 -1.70
C THR A 148 0.25 3.41 -1.11
N GLU A 149 -0.78 2.88 -1.75
CA GLU A 149 -2.17 2.97 -1.29
C GLU A 149 -2.38 2.51 0.16
N LYS A 150 -1.49 1.71 0.72
CA LYS A 150 -1.63 1.18 2.09
C LYS A 150 -1.69 2.28 3.14
N LEU A 151 -0.87 3.32 2.96
CA LEU A 151 -0.87 4.48 3.87
C LEU A 151 -2.15 5.30 3.72
N SER A 152 -2.56 5.56 2.48
CA SER A 152 -3.81 6.28 2.19
C SER A 152 -5.02 5.51 2.72
N ASP A 153 -5.06 4.18 2.54
CA ASP A 153 -6.14 3.32 3.01
C ASP A 153 -6.33 3.42 4.54
N ALA A 154 -5.22 3.48 5.29
CA ALA A 154 -5.27 3.62 6.75
C ALA A 154 -5.92 4.95 7.16
N TRP A 155 -5.52 6.07 6.56
CA TRP A 155 -6.09 7.39 6.84
C TRP A 155 -7.54 7.50 6.40
N LEU A 156 -7.89 6.98 5.23
CA LEU A 156 -9.27 6.95 4.75
C LEU A 156 -10.19 6.14 5.65
N GLY A 157 -9.65 5.10 6.29
CA GLY A 157 -10.34 4.32 7.32
C GLY A 157 -10.34 4.95 8.71
N TRP A 158 -9.84 6.19 8.88
CA TRP A 158 -9.73 6.87 10.18
C TRP A 158 -8.91 6.06 11.21
N ALA A 159 -7.97 5.25 10.74
CA ALA A 159 -7.04 4.52 11.59
C ALA A 159 -5.69 5.24 11.61
N LEU A 160 -5.11 5.40 12.80
CA LEU A 160 -3.74 5.96 12.90
C LEU A 160 -2.75 4.96 12.30
N PRO A 161 -2.01 5.30 11.23
CA PRO A 161 -1.06 4.39 10.62
C PRO A 161 0.18 4.21 11.49
N LEU A 162 0.54 2.96 11.77
CA LEU A 162 1.85 2.58 12.29
C LEU A 162 2.69 2.13 11.09
N TYR A 163 3.46 3.06 10.54
CA TYR A 163 4.06 2.93 9.22
C TYR A 163 5.49 2.38 9.27
N LEU A 164 5.76 1.42 8.37
CA LEU A 164 7.09 0.95 8.04
C LEU A 164 7.22 0.83 6.51
N GLY A 165 8.06 1.67 5.92
CA GLY A 165 8.22 1.74 4.46
C GLY A 165 9.29 2.74 4.04
N ALA A 166 8.94 3.71 3.20
CA ALA A 166 9.85 4.74 2.70
C ALA A 166 10.54 5.49 3.85
N PRO A 167 11.89 5.50 3.89
CA PRO A 167 12.64 6.12 5.01
C PRO A 167 12.46 7.64 5.10
N ASN A 168 12.15 8.28 3.99
CA ASN A 168 11.99 9.73 3.88
C ASN A 168 10.53 10.21 4.00
N LEU A 169 9.65 9.38 4.50
CA LEU A 169 8.29 9.75 4.84
C LEU A 169 8.25 10.15 6.32
N GLY A 170 8.55 11.38 6.62
CA GLY A 170 8.57 11.92 7.98
C GLY A 170 8.13 13.36 8.02
#